data_a41abb2305b16ed7caf66cc596ccdf97
#
_entry.id   a41abb2305b16ed7caf66cc596ccdf97
#
_cell.length_a   1.000
_cell.length_b   1.000
_cell.length_c   1.000
_cell.angle_alpha   90.00
_cell.angle_beta   90.00
_cell.angle_gamma   90.00
#
_symmetry.space_group_name_H-M   'P 1'
#
loop_
_entity.id
_entity.type
_entity.pdbx_description
1 polymer ?
#
loop_
_entity_poly.entity_id
_entity_poly.type
_entity_poly.pdbx_seq_one_letter_code
_entity_poly.pdbx_strand_id
1 'polypeptide(L)'
;HLGHASLVRAAVKHAQGDEVVVAIVSSQAEWEADNPWTADERQAMVLGWAEASGFDVRVVQIEDINDPPNWVNHATKVHGEGVLVTSDGPTASLYREAGWNVHTVEISDREVWEGWRVRQTIRMLSTVMDDDAARLVLATSVPSTVIEWLIGEDGMFRCSTFGTGVHAG
;
A
#
# COMPACT_ATOMS: atom_id res chain seq x y z
N HIS A 1 -3.38 2.78 3.41
CA HIS A 1 -3.53 3.07 4.85
C HIS A 1 -2.36 3.92 5.38
N LEU A 2 -2.50 4.48 6.60
CA LEU A 2 -1.51 5.40 7.20
C LEU A 2 -0.12 4.78 7.36
N GLY A 3 -0.01 3.47 7.52
CA GLY A 3 1.28 2.77 7.55
C GLY A 3 2.07 2.94 6.25
N HIS A 4 1.42 2.78 5.08
CA HIS A 4 2.05 3.05 3.79
C HIS A 4 2.40 4.55 3.64
N ALA A 5 1.51 5.45 4.05
CA ALA A 5 1.76 6.87 4.02
C ALA A 5 2.99 7.26 4.88
N SER A 6 3.14 6.65 6.06
CA SER A 6 4.31 6.85 6.92
C SER A 6 5.61 6.35 6.26
N LEU A 7 5.55 5.20 5.60
CA LEU A 7 6.70 4.64 4.88
C LEU A 7 7.13 5.55 3.72
N VAL A 8 6.19 6.04 2.91
CA VAL A 8 6.51 6.95 1.80
C VAL A 8 7.08 8.27 2.32
N ARG A 9 6.52 8.83 3.41
CA ARG A 9 7.11 10.04 4.05
C ARG A 9 8.56 9.80 4.50
N ALA A 10 8.84 8.62 5.06
CA ALA A 10 10.20 8.27 5.46
C ALA A 10 11.13 8.13 4.24
N ALA A 11 10.64 7.53 3.14
CA ALA A 11 11.38 7.43 1.89
C ALA A 11 11.70 8.80 1.29
N VAL A 12 10.73 9.71 1.21
CA VAL A 12 10.93 11.08 0.73
C VAL A 12 11.95 11.83 1.59
N LYS A 13 11.86 11.68 2.92
CA LYS A 13 12.85 12.27 3.83
C LYS A 13 14.25 11.70 3.63
N HIS A 14 14.36 10.39 3.38
CA HIS A 14 15.64 9.71 3.14
C HIS A 14 16.25 10.12 1.80
N ALA A 15 15.41 10.27 0.77
CA ALA A 15 15.84 10.60 -0.59
C ALA A 15 16.47 12.00 -0.74
N GLN A 16 16.15 12.94 0.16
CA GLN A 16 16.75 14.30 0.18
C GLN A 16 16.68 15.06 -1.17
N GLY A 17 15.68 14.76 -1.99
CA GLY A 17 15.47 15.38 -3.30
C GLY A 17 15.70 14.43 -4.48
N ASP A 18 16.23 13.24 -4.25
CA ASP A 18 16.29 12.19 -5.28
C ASP A 18 14.88 11.63 -5.56
N GLU A 19 14.73 10.95 -6.69
CA GLU A 19 13.48 10.32 -7.10
C GLU A 19 13.02 9.27 -6.06
N VAL A 20 11.76 9.32 -5.69
CA VAL A 20 11.12 8.28 -4.87
C VAL A 20 10.20 7.44 -5.74
N VAL A 21 10.44 6.14 -5.77
CA VAL A 21 9.62 5.17 -6.49
C VAL A 21 8.77 4.38 -5.51
N VAL A 22 7.46 4.39 -5.69
CA VAL A 22 6.53 3.58 -4.93
C VAL A 22 6.13 2.37 -5.77
N ALA A 23 6.52 1.17 -5.33
CA ALA A 23 6.20 -0.06 -6.02
C ALA A 23 4.90 -0.68 -5.48
N ILE A 24 3.93 -0.87 -6.37
CA ILE A 24 2.72 -1.65 -6.12
C ILE A 24 3.01 -3.09 -6.55
N VAL A 25 3.35 -3.92 -5.59
CA VAL A 25 3.61 -5.35 -5.81
C VAL A 25 2.30 -6.14 -5.92
N SER A 26 2.38 -7.37 -6.42
CA SER A 26 1.20 -8.21 -6.69
C SER A 26 0.19 -7.46 -7.55
N SER A 27 0.68 -6.81 -8.62
CA SER A 27 -0.18 -5.96 -9.45
C SER A 27 -1.24 -6.74 -10.22
N GLN A 28 -0.99 -8.01 -10.51
CA GLN A 28 -1.94 -8.93 -11.13
C GLN A 28 -3.04 -9.42 -10.18
N ALA A 29 -2.82 -9.29 -8.85
CA ALA A 29 -3.79 -9.70 -7.85
C ALA A 29 -4.84 -8.59 -7.67
N GLU A 30 -6.06 -8.87 -8.10
CA GLU A 30 -7.19 -7.94 -8.07
C GLU A 30 -8.51 -8.71 -7.93
N TRP A 31 -9.56 -8.00 -7.50
CA TRP A 31 -10.90 -8.58 -7.32
C TRP A 31 -10.93 -9.76 -6.35
N GLU A 32 -10.14 -9.70 -5.30
CA GLU A 32 -10.05 -10.73 -4.25
C GLU A 32 -10.02 -10.11 -2.86
N ALA A 33 -10.16 -10.95 -1.82
CA ALA A 33 -10.30 -10.49 -0.43
C ALA A 33 -9.12 -9.65 0.07
N ASP A 34 -7.90 -9.97 -0.36
CA ASP A 34 -6.69 -9.27 0.04
C ASP A 34 -6.34 -8.09 -0.88
N ASN A 35 -6.78 -8.14 -2.13
CA ASN A 35 -6.61 -7.09 -3.12
C ASN A 35 -7.95 -6.80 -3.83
N PRO A 36 -8.91 -6.11 -3.16
CA PRO A 36 -10.23 -5.85 -3.72
C PRO A 36 -10.23 -4.79 -4.83
N TRP A 37 -9.14 -4.05 -4.97
CA TRP A 37 -8.96 -3.00 -5.96
C TRP A 37 -7.87 -3.37 -6.97
N THR A 38 -8.03 -2.93 -8.21
CA THR A 38 -7.04 -3.13 -9.27
C THR A 38 -5.72 -2.43 -8.97
N ALA A 39 -4.66 -2.79 -9.69
CA ALA A 39 -3.37 -2.09 -9.57
C ALA A 39 -3.50 -0.60 -9.94
N ASP A 40 -4.29 -0.27 -10.97
CA ASP A 40 -4.53 1.13 -11.40
C ASP A 40 -5.28 1.92 -10.33
N GLU A 41 -6.26 1.33 -9.68
CA GLU A 41 -6.99 1.95 -8.57
C GLU A 41 -6.07 2.17 -7.36
N ARG A 42 -5.24 1.18 -7.02
CA ARG A 42 -4.23 1.32 -5.96
C ARG A 42 -3.23 2.43 -6.30
N GLN A 43 -2.82 2.53 -7.56
CA GLN A 43 -1.95 3.60 -8.05
C GLN A 43 -2.64 4.97 -7.94
N ALA A 44 -3.91 5.09 -8.34
CA ALA A 44 -4.67 6.33 -8.22
C ALA A 44 -4.77 6.81 -6.76
N MET A 45 -5.02 5.89 -5.81
CA MET A 45 -5.02 6.21 -4.38
C MET A 45 -3.67 6.72 -3.89
N VAL A 46 -2.56 6.12 -4.33
CA VAL A 46 -1.20 6.54 -3.95
C VAL A 46 -0.89 7.91 -4.53
N LEU A 47 -1.14 8.13 -5.81
CA LEU A 47 -0.86 9.40 -6.49
C LEU A 47 -1.71 10.54 -5.92
N GLY A 48 -3.01 10.34 -5.72
CA GLY A 48 -3.88 11.37 -5.13
C GLY A 48 -3.47 11.75 -3.71
N TRP A 49 -3.01 10.77 -2.91
CA TRP A 49 -2.46 11.06 -1.59
C TRP A 49 -1.11 11.79 -1.66
N ALA A 50 -0.21 11.38 -2.54
CA ALA A 50 1.11 12.00 -2.69
C ALA A 50 0.98 13.45 -3.14
N GLU A 51 0.13 13.74 -4.13
CA GLU A 51 -0.17 15.09 -4.61
C GLU A 51 -0.70 15.97 -3.47
N ALA A 52 -1.71 15.50 -2.74
CA ALA A 52 -2.28 16.24 -1.60
C ALA A 52 -1.27 16.46 -0.45
N SER A 53 -0.24 15.62 -0.37
CA SER A 53 0.86 15.74 0.60
C SER A 53 2.03 16.58 0.10
N GLY A 54 2.00 17.05 -1.16
CA GLY A 54 3.09 17.80 -1.79
C GLY A 54 4.30 16.94 -2.13
N PHE A 55 4.14 15.64 -2.33
CA PHE A 55 5.20 14.71 -2.69
C PHE A 55 5.18 14.40 -4.18
N ASP A 56 6.34 14.50 -4.82
CA ASP A 56 6.55 13.99 -6.16
C ASP A 56 7.08 12.56 -6.08
N VAL A 57 6.31 11.60 -6.56
CA VAL A 57 6.65 10.18 -6.53
C VAL A 57 6.31 9.53 -7.87
N ARG A 58 7.17 8.64 -8.33
CA ARG A 58 6.85 7.75 -9.44
C ARG A 58 6.25 6.46 -8.89
N VAL A 59 5.11 6.04 -9.42
CA VAL A 59 4.47 4.77 -9.04
C VAL A 59 4.69 3.75 -10.14
N VAL A 60 5.07 2.54 -9.76
CA VAL A 60 5.25 1.41 -10.68
C VAL A 60 4.46 0.21 -10.19
N GLN A 61 4.04 -0.63 -11.13
CA GLN A 61 3.30 -1.86 -10.86
C GLN A 61 4.19 -3.05 -11.16
N ILE A 62 4.25 -4.02 -10.25
CA ILE A 62 5.11 -5.20 -10.35
C ILE A 62 4.27 -6.45 -10.12
N GLU A 63 4.25 -7.32 -11.11
CA GLU A 63 3.60 -8.64 -11.00
C GLU A 63 4.46 -9.61 -10.20
N ASP A 64 3.83 -10.49 -9.44
CA ASP A 64 4.52 -11.58 -8.77
C ASP A 64 4.87 -12.70 -9.77
N ILE A 65 6.10 -13.17 -9.70
CA ILE A 65 6.59 -14.24 -10.59
C ILE A 65 6.65 -15.61 -9.91
N ASN A 66 6.25 -15.72 -8.63
CA ASN A 66 6.33 -16.95 -7.82
C ASN A 66 7.73 -17.60 -7.83
N ASP A 67 8.77 -16.79 -7.94
CA ASP A 67 10.17 -17.20 -8.00
C ASP A 67 11.00 -16.32 -7.05
N PRO A 68 11.00 -16.59 -5.73
CA PRO A 68 11.69 -15.75 -4.75
C PRO A 68 13.16 -15.49 -5.02
N PRO A 69 13.96 -16.47 -5.50
CA PRO A 69 15.36 -16.22 -5.82
C PRO A 69 15.59 -15.18 -6.93
N ASN A 70 14.65 -15.05 -7.86
CA ASN A 70 14.75 -14.11 -8.99
C ASN A 70 13.89 -12.86 -8.80
N TRP A 71 13.12 -12.77 -7.69
CA TRP A 71 12.18 -11.69 -7.45
C TRP A 71 12.83 -10.31 -7.51
N VAL A 72 13.95 -10.10 -6.79
CA VAL A 72 14.62 -8.79 -6.75
C VAL A 72 15.11 -8.38 -8.14
N ASN A 73 15.69 -9.32 -8.90
CA ASN A 73 16.09 -9.06 -10.28
C ASN A 73 14.92 -8.67 -11.20
N HIS A 74 13.77 -9.31 -11.01
CA HIS A 74 12.56 -8.98 -11.74
C HIS A 74 12.06 -7.57 -11.36
N ALA A 75 11.93 -7.29 -10.08
CA ALA A 75 11.47 -6.00 -9.57
C ALA A 75 12.41 -4.85 -9.97
N THR A 76 13.73 -5.06 -9.93
CA THR A 76 14.75 -4.06 -10.32
C THR A 76 14.57 -3.58 -11.75
N LYS A 77 14.18 -4.46 -12.69
CA LYS A 77 13.91 -4.06 -14.08
C LYS A 77 12.77 -3.07 -14.22
N VAL A 78 11.85 -3.04 -13.24
CA VAL A 78 10.67 -2.17 -13.24
C VAL A 78 10.93 -0.89 -12.45
N HIS A 79 11.42 -1.02 -11.22
CA HIS A 79 11.61 0.17 -10.35
C HIS A 79 12.99 0.84 -10.52
N GLY A 80 13.96 0.16 -11.13
CA GLY A 80 15.33 0.66 -11.25
C GLY A 80 16.18 0.31 -10.02
N GLU A 81 17.46 0.73 -10.05
CA GLU A 81 18.39 0.59 -8.93
C GLU A 81 18.23 1.72 -7.93
N GLY A 82 18.62 1.49 -6.67
CA GLY A 82 18.55 2.52 -5.63
C GLY A 82 18.73 1.97 -4.21
N VAL A 83 18.09 2.62 -3.27
CA VAL A 83 18.03 2.20 -1.87
C VAL A 83 16.59 1.73 -1.58
N LEU A 84 16.44 0.51 -1.07
CA LEU A 84 15.13 0.06 -0.60
C LEU A 84 14.81 0.72 0.74
N VAL A 85 13.67 1.38 0.82
CA VAL A 85 13.09 1.83 2.10
C VAL A 85 11.89 0.95 2.43
N THR A 86 11.95 0.22 3.53
CA THR A 86 10.91 -0.73 3.92
C THR A 86 10.75 -0.84 5.43
N SER A 87 9.55 -1.22 5.87
CA SER A 87 9.27 -1.61 7.26
C SER A 87 9.09 -3.12 7.41
N ASP A 88 9.23 -3.87 6.32
CA ASP A 88 9.02 -5.31 6.29
C ASP A 88 10.36 -6.05 6.36
N GLY A 89 10.52 -6.90 7.40
CA GLY A 89 11.75 -7.64 7.64
C GLY A 89 12.08 -8.64 6.55
N PRO A 90 11.16 -9.51 6.13
CA PRO A 90 11.36 -10.43 5.01
C PRO A 90 11.81 -9.73 3.72
N THR A 91 11.14 -8.67 3.31
CA THR A 91 11.52 -7.88 2.15
C THR A 91 12.91 -7.27 2.30
N ALA A 92 13.22 -6.73 3.48
CA ALA A 92 14.55 -6.18 3.78
C ALA A 92 15.66 -7.24 3.62
N SER A 93 15.41 -8.47 4.11
CA SER A 93 16.38 -9.57 3.99
C SER A 93 16.59 -9.96 2.54
N LEU A 94 15.51 -10.14 1.79
CA LEU A 94 15.56 -10.52 0.38
C LEU A 94 16.39 -9.54 -0.47
N TYR A 95 16.20 -8.24 -0.27
CA TYR A 95 16.96 -7.21 -0.99
C TYR A 95 18.42 -7.12 -0.54
N ARG A 96 18.72 -7.31 0.77
CA ARG A 96 20.11 -7.37 1.25
C ARG A 96 20.87 -8.56 0.66
N GLU A 97 20.23 -9.73 0.58
CA GLU A 97 20.83 -10.92 -0.04
C GLU A 97 21.12 -10.70 -1.52
N ALA A 98 20.33 -9.88 -2.20
CA ALA A 98 20.57 -9.45 -3.57
C ALA A 98 21.61 -8.31 -3.71
N GLY A 99 22.22 -7.87 -2.59
CA GLY A 99 23.28 -6.85 -2.59
C GLY A 99 22.79 -5.39 -2.54
N TRP A 100 21.51 -5.16 -2.25
CA TRP A 100 20.95 -3.81 -2.17
C TRP A 100 21.28 -3.11 -0.85
N ASN A 101 21.42 -1.80 -0.91
CA ASN A 101 21.32 -0.96 0.29
C ASN A 101 19.87 -0.91 0.76
N VAL A 102 19.66 -1.18 2.06
CA VAL A 102 18.32 -1.23 2.64
C VAL A 102 18.24 -0.33 3.86
N HIS A 103 17.33 0.63 3.82
CA HIS A 103 16.95 1.48 4.95
C HIS A 103 15.65 0.95 5.56
N THR A 104 15.72 0.42 6.77
CA THR A 104 14.56 -0.08 7.50
C THR A 104 13.94 1.03 8.34
N VAL A 105 12.62 1.14 8.27
CA VAL A 105 11.83 2.13 9.03
C VAL A 105 10.94 1.40 10.02
N GLU A 106 10.98 1.84 11.26
CA GLU A 106 9.99 1.43 12.26
C GLU A 106 8.72 2.26 12.09
N ILE A 107 7.58 1.58 11.96
CA ILE A 107 6.27 2.22 11.91
C ILE A 107 5.63 2.03 13.27
N SER A 108 5.43 3.12 14.01
CA SER A 108 4.58 3.12 15.20
C SER A 108 3.14 2.77 14.81
N ASP A 109 2.43 2.12 15.73
CA ASP A 109 1.02 1.71 15.53
C ASP A 109 0.80 0.73 14.35
N ARG A 110 1.84 -0.01 13.95
CA ARG A 110 1.77 -0.97 12.83
C ARG A 110 0.58 -1.92 12.96
N GLU A 111 0.31 -2.40 14.17
CA GLU A 111 -0.81 -3.33 14.42
C GLU A 111 -2.17 -2.73 14.07
N VAL A 112 -2.35 -1.41 14.30
CA VAL A 112 -3.60 -0.71 13.98
C VAL A 112 -3.75 -0.50 12.47
N TRP A 113 -2.61 -0.34 11.77
CA TRP A 113 -2.59 0.01 10.34
C TRP A 113 -2.33 -1.20 9.41
N GLU A 114 -2.51 -2.42 9.92
CA GLU A 114 -2.44 -3.61 9.08
C GLU A 114 -3.54 -3.62 8.01
N GLY A 115 -3.17 -3.90 6.77
CA GLY A 115 -4.08 -3.81 5.62
C GLY A 115 -5.35 -4.66 5.79
N TRP A 116 -5.23 -5.85 6.39
CA TRP A 116 -6.40 -6.71 6.64
C TRP A 116 -7.39 -6.10 7.64
N ARG A 117 -6.89 -5.40 8.69
CA ARG A 117 -7.76 -4.71 9.68
C ARG A 117 -8.49 -3.54 9.04
N VAL A 118 -7.77 -2.76 8.22
CA VAL A 118 -8.35 -1.64 7.47
C VAL A 118 -9.45 -2.15 6.54
N ARG A 119 -9.19 -3.23 5.77
CA ARG A 119 -10.20 -3.83 4.90
C ARG A 119 -11.41 -4.39 5.68
N GLN A 120 -11.19 -4.97 6.85
CA GLN A 120 -12.28 -5.42 7.72
C GLN A 120 -13.16 -4.25 8.18
N THR A 121 -12.55 -3.14 8.59
CA THR A 121 -13.28 -1.92 8.96
C THR A 121 -14.07 -1.36 7.78
N ILE A 122 -13.48 -1.30 6.59
CA ILE A 122 -14.16 -0.87 5.36
C ILE A 122 -15.38 -1.75 5.06
N ARG A 123 -15.24 -3.07 5.17
CA ARG A 123 -16.36 -4.02 4.98
C ARG A 123 -17.51 -3.78 5.97
N MET A 124 -17.21 -3.51 7.24
CA MET A 124 -18.24 -3.19 8.22
C MET A 124 -18.95 -1.87 7.89
N LEU A 125 -18.20 -0.85 7.52
CA LEU A 125 -18.74 0.48 7.19
C LEU A 125 -19.59 0.46 5.91
N SER A 126 -19.27 -0.39 4.94
CA SER A 126 -20.06 -0.51 3.70
C SER A 126 -21.53 -0.89 3.94
N THR A 127 -21.84 -1.49 5.08
CA THR A 127 -23.22 -1.86 5.46
C THR A 127 -23.98 -0.73 6.17
N VAL A 128 -23.28 0.30 6.64
CA VAL A 128 -23.86 1.42 7.38
C VAL A 128 -24.46 2.45 6.43
N MET A 129 -23.92 2.59 5.22
CA MET A 129 -24.34 3.54 4.19
C MET A 129 -24.39 4.99 4.70
N ASP A 130 -23.39 5.37 5.51
CA ASP A 130 -23.22 6.70 6.08
C ASP A 130 -21.78 7.18 5.83
N ASP A 131 -21.63 8.09 4.88
CA ASP A 131 -20.33 8.62 4.46
C ASP A 131 -19.62 9.40 5.58
N ASP A 132 -20.36 10.09 6.44
CA ASP A 132 -19.77 10.84 7.54
C ASP A 132 -19.24 9.91 8.62
N ALA A 133 -19.97 8.83 8.91
CA ALA A 133 -19.48 7.77 9.79
C ALA A 133 -18.23 7.09 9.17
N ALA A 134 -18.21 6.85 7.86
CA ALA A 134 -17.07 6.28 7.18
C ALA A 134 -15.84 7.20 7.30
N ARG A 135 -15.99 8.50 7.04
CA ARG A 135 -14.91 9.50 7.20
C ARG A 135 -14.35 9.49 8.61
N LEU A 136 -15.24 9.54 9.62
CA LEU A 136 -14.83 9.60 11.01
C LEU A 136 -14.05 8.36 11.45
N VAL A 137 -14.53 7.19 11.13
CA VAL A 137 -13.92 5.92 11.57
C VAL A 137 -12.63 5.63 10.81
N LEU A 138 -12.61 5.80 9.49
CA LEU A 138 -11.43 5.51 8.67
C LEU A 138 -10.30 6.52 8.85
N ALA A 139 -10.58 7.75 9.29
CA ALA A 139 -9.53 8.76 9.52
C ALA A 139 -8.44 8.31 10.50
N THR A 140 -8.71 7.33 11.34
CA THR A 140 -7.72 6.77 12.29
C THR A 140 -6.68 5.85 11.62
N SER A 141 -6.95 5.38 10.40
CA SER A 141 -6.09 4.38 9.73
C SER A 141 -5.89 4.61 8.23
N VAL A 142 -6.66 5.51 7.62
CA VAL A 142 -6.65 5.77 6.17
C VAL A 142 -6.48 7.27 5.91
N PRO A 143 -5.63 7.68 4.95
CA PRO A 143 -5.54 9.08 4.54
C PRO A 143 -6.86 9.61 3.98
N SER A 144 -7.17 10.88 4.22
CA SER A 144 -8.44 11.50 3.81
C SER A 144 -8.71 11.39 2.31
N THR A 145 -7.72 11.60 1.46
CA THR A 145 -7.85 11.46 0.00
C THR A 145 -8.24 10.06 -0.44
N VAL A 146 -7.73 9.04 0.27
CA VAL A 146 -8.09 7.65 0.01
C VAL A 146 -9.50 7.35 0.51
N ILE A 147 -9.92 7.95 1.62
CA ILE A 147 -11.31 7.83 2.12
C ILE A 147 -12.29 8.39 1.09
N GLU A 148 -12.01 9.60 0.56
CA GLU A 148 -12.88 10.20 -0.45
C GLU A 148 -12.91 9.38 -1.75
N TRP A 149 -11.78 8.78 -2.14
CA TRP A 149 -11.75 7.84 -3.27
C TRP A 149 -12.63 6.61 -3.00
N LEU A 150 -12.53 6.02 -1.81
CA LEU A 150 -13.33 4.85 -1.43
C LEU A 150 -14.84 5.13 -1.45
N ILE A 151 -15.24 6.35 -1.06
CA ILE A 151 -16.64 6.80 -1.08
C ILE A 151 -17.08 7.08 -2.51
N GLY A 152 -16.28 7.85 -3.28
CA GLY A 152 -16.65 8.32 -4.61
C GLY A 152 -16.68 7.24 -5.69
N GLU A 153 -15.84 6.19 -5.57
CA GLU A 153 -15.67 5.13 -6.55
C GLU A 153 -16.31 3.79 -6.12
N ASP A 154 -17.27 3.81 -5.21
CA ASP A 154 -17.89 2.61 -4.63
C ASP A 154 -16.87 1.60 -4.05
N GLY A 155 -15.68 2.08 -3.70
CA GLY A 155 -14.55 1.25 -3.27
C GLY A 155 -14.83 0.48 -1.99
N MET A 156 -15.65 1.03 -1.08
CA MET A 156 -16.09 0.35 0.14
C MET A 156 -17.03 -0.81 -0.17
N PHE A 157 -18.02 -0.59 -1.05
CA PHE A 157 -18.94 -1.63 -1.48
C PHE A 157 -18.19 -2.78 -2.15
N ARG A 158 -17.27 -2.47 -3.05
CA ARG A 158 -16.42 -3.46 -3.71
C ARG A 158 -15.63 -4.30 -2.71
N CYS A 159 -15.02 -3.68 -1.71
CA CYS A 159 -14.29 -4.39 -0.65
C CYS A 159 -15.21 -5.36 0.11
N SER A 160 -16.50 -5.06 0.24
CA SER A 160 -17.49 -5.90 0.94
C SER A 160 -17.94 -7.11 0.13
N THR A 161 -17.85 -7.07 -1.21
CA THR A 161 -18.27 -8.18 -2.09
C THR A 161 -17.34 -9.39 -1.99
N PHE A 162 -16.10 -9.19 -1.53
CA PHE A 162 -15.16 -10.27 -1.31
C PHE A 162 -15.24 -10.74 0.14
N GLY A 163 -15.54 -12.02 0.35
CA GLY A 163 -15.62 -12.63 1.67
C GLY A 163 -14.33 -12.40 2.49
N THR A 164 -14.45 -12.50 3.80
CA THR A 164 -13.28 -12.50 4.68
C THR A 164 -12.41 -13.70 4.31
N GLY A 165 -11.26 -13.46 3.68
CA GLY A 165 -10.24 -14.50 3.57
C GLY A 165 -9.98 -15.04 4.97
N VAL A 166 -10.14 -16.35 5.15
CA VAL A 166 -9.78 -17.01 6.40
C VAL A 166 -8.26 -16.94 6.46
N HIS A 167 -7.72 -15.97 7.20
CA HIS A 167 -6.32 -16.03 7.58
C HIS A 167 -6.19 -17.23 8.51
N ALA A 168 -5.75 -18.36 7.96
CA ALA A 168 -5.22 -19.44 8.78
C ALA A 168 -3.99 -18.87 9.49
N GLY A 169 -4.10 -18.70 10.81
CA GLY A 169 -3.04 -18.24 11.68
C GLY A 169 -1.90 -19.27 11.78
#